data_63da8c86cb63a3e05072c2d809dc8d81
#
_entry.id   63da8c86cb63a3e05072c2d809dc8d81
#
_cell.length_a   1.000
_cell.length_b   1.000
_cell.length_c   1.000
_cell.angle_alpha   90.00
_cell.angle_beta   90.00
_cell.angle_gamma   90.00
#
_symmetry.space_group_name_H-M   'P 1'
#
loop_
_entity.id
_entity.type
_entity.pdbx_description
1 polymer ?
#
loop_
_entity_poly.entity_id
_entity_poly.type
_entity_poly.pdbx_seq_one_letter_code
_entity_poly.pdbx_strand_id
1 'polypeptide(L)'
;MNEKQMILIGLLVIAFIAFLVVVNLLDSKSLNGIKAKKVGNGQHGTARWATKAEVKRTFISLPFEPDKWRKGENLPQSSNGDVIQGTVVGCRGSGKKTVALVDTGDVHTLMIGAAGVGKTAYFLYPNIELACASGMSFISTDTKGDVARNYGTIAKKYYDYNVSVLDLRNPTRSDENNILHLVNKYMDIYLSDKNNLSAKAKAEKYAKITAKTIINIGDGDIHNYGQNAFFYDAAEGLLASVILLLAEFGDKNERHIVSVFKLIQDLLAKYQPDPKAKPKMYFSKLMDKLPSEHKAKWLAGAALNASDQSMLSVMSTALSRLNSFLDSELEQMLCFGTAIDAEKFCNEKSAIFIVLPEEDTSKYFMVSLLIQQLYREILVIADENGGKLKNRVMFYCDEFGTFPKIEGAESMFSAGRSRKISIVAIIQSFAQLEQNYGKQGME
;
A
#
# COMPACT_ATOMS: atom_id res chain seq x y z
N MET A 1 60.64 34.56 46.12
CA MET A 1 59.17 34.50 46.35
C MET A 1 58.97 34.00 47.80
N ASN A 2 58.25 34.75 48.58
CA ASN A 2 58.12 34.48 50.02
C ASN A 2 57.12 33.31 50.20
N GLU A 3 57.32 32.40 51.16
CA GLU A 3 56.51 31.20 51.43
C GLU A 3 54.99 31.51 51.46
N LYS A 4 54.63 32.66 52.04
CA LYS A 4 53.24 33.18 52.03
C LYS A 4 52.68 33.47 50.60
N GLN A 5 53.54 33.89 49.66
CA GLN A 5 53.16 34.17 48.32
C GLN A 5 52.90 32.84 47.51
N MET A 6 53.70 31.82 47.83
CA MET A 6 53.49 30.50 47.23
C MET A 6 52.17 29.83 47.67
N ILE A 7 51.86 29.95 48.96
CA ILE A 7 50.62 29.49 49.56
C ILE A 7 49.39 30.20 48.93
N LEU A 8 49.51 31.53 48.76
CA LEU A 8 48.44 32.33 48.17
C LEU A 8 48.19 31.96 46.69
N ILE A 9 49.24 31.73 45.90
CA ILE A 9 49.14 31.30 44.53
C ILE A 9 48.51 29.88 44.45
N GLY A 10 48.92 28.97 45.37
CA GLY A 10 48.33 27.65 45.45
C GLY A 10 46.81 27.67 45.73
N LEU A 11 46.40 28.54 46.68
CA LEU A 11 44.96 28.73 46.97
C LEU A 11 44.17 29.34 45.79
N LEU A 12 44.76 30.28 45.06
CA LEU A 12 44.15 30.88 43.89
C LEU A 12 44.00 29.86 42.75
N VAL A 13 44.97 28.99 42.55
CA VAL A 13 44.89 27.92 41.55
C VAL A 13 43.80 26.90 41.92
N ILE A 14 43.72 26.51 43.21
CA ILE A 14 42.67 25.61 43.70
C ILE A 14 41.27 26.25 43.53
N ALA A 15 41.14 27.54 43.88
CA ALA A 15 39.89 28.28 43.73
C ALA A 15 39.49 28.41 42.25
N PHE A 16 40.46 28.60 41.35
CA PHE A 16 40.19 28.66 39.89
C PHE A 16 39.79 27.31 39.34
N ILE A 17 40.42 26.20 39.75
CA ILE A 17 40.04 24.86 39.37
C ILE A 17 38.63 24.52 39.90
N ALA A 18 38.33 24.87 41.15
CA ALA A 18 37.01 24.71 41.74
C ALA A 18 35.94 25.52 40.96
N PHE A 19 36.27 26.75 40.56
CA PHE A 19 35.39 27.57 39.72
C PHE A 19 35.14 26.96 38.34
N LEU A 20 36.17 26.45 37.66
CA LEU A 20 36.01 25.75 36.37
C LEU A 20 35.16 24.47 36.48
N VAL A 21 35.30 23.70 37.57
CA VAL A 21 34.48 22.54 37.86
C VAL A 21 33.02 22.93 38.08
N VAL A 22 32.76 24.00 38.82
CA VAL A 22 31.41 24.53 39.07
C VAL A 22 30.78 25.06 37.78
N VAL A 23 31.52 25.79 36.95
CA VAL A 23 31.04 26.28 35.64
C VAL A 23 30.71 25.10 34.73
N ASN A 24 31.57 24.07 34.66
CA ASN A 24 31.33 22.87 33.84
C ASN A 24 30.13 22.06 34.35
N LEU A 25 29.92 21.99 35.67
CA LEU A 25 28.74 21.35 36.27
C LEU A 25 27.46 22.16 36.05
N LEU A 26 27.55 23.48 35.95
CA LEU A 26 26.42 24.35 35.62
C LEU A 26 26.09 24.30 34.14
N ASP A 27 27.08 24.24 33.27
CA ASP A 27 26.90 24.14 31.82
C ASP A 27 26.34 22.75 31.41
N SER A 28 26.81 21.68 32.07
CA SER A 28 26.23 20.33 31.84
C SER A 28 24.78 20.19 32.35
N LYS A 29 24.34 21.11 33.24
CA LYS A 29 22.93 21.17 33.68
C LYS A 29 22.04 22.02 32.77
N SER A 30 22.61 22.83 31.88
CA SER A 30 21.79 23.71 31.03
C SER A 30 21.00 22.94 29.95
N LEU A 31 21.49 21.81 29.44
CA LEU A 31 20.77 20.91 28.52
C LEU A 31 19.87 19.93 29.27
N ASN A 32 20.15 19.58 30.51
CA ASN A 32 19.28 18.75 31.36
C ASN A 32 18.25 19.57 32.16
N GLY A 33 18.23 20.88 32.00
CA GLY A 33 17.41 21.81 32.75
C GLY A 33 16.03 22.11 32.20
N ILE A 34 15.57 21.40 31.14
CA ILE A 34 14.17 21.40 30.77
C ILE A 34 13.41 20.53 31.78
N LYS A 35 13.25 21.04 32.99
CA LYS A 35 12.27 20.50 33.94
C LYS A 35 10.90 20.77 33.30
N ALA A 36 10.18 19.71 33.01
CA ALA A 36 8.77 19.80 32.62
C ALA A 36 8.07 20.68 33.68
N LYS A 37 7.78 21.93 33.33
CA LYS A 37 6.98 22.80 34.15
C LYS A 37 5.58 22.18 34.19
N LYS A 38 5.05 21.88 35.39
CA LYS A 38 3.65 21.47 35.50
C LYS A 38 2.80 22.61 34.95
N VAL A 39 2.36 22.43 33.72
CA VAL A 39 1.39 23.32 33.10
C VAL A 39 0.02 22.99 33.67
N GLY A 40 -0.83 23.99 33.93
CA GLY A 40 -2.16 23.78 34.50
C GLY A 40 -2.97 22.78 33.67
N ASN A 41 -3.87 22.03 34.32
CA ASN A 41 -4.72 21.05 33.68
C ASN A 41 -5.46 21.68 32.47
N GLY A 42 -5.20 21.14 31.26
CA GLY A 42 -5.91 21.52 30.04
C GLY A 42 -5.22 22.57 29.16
N GLN A 43 -4.08 23.17 29.56
CA GLN A 43 -3.45 24.23 28.77
C GLN A 43 -2.77 23.74 27.49
N HIS A 44 -2.35 22.47 27.43
CA HIS A 44 -1.81 21.77 26.25
C HIS A 44 -2.49 20.42 25.99
N GLY A 45 -3.76 20.27 26.40
CA GLY A 45 -4.51 19.03 26.34
C GLY A 45 -4.47 18.23 27.65
N THR A 46 -5.19 17.14 27.66
CA THR A 46 -5.36 16.25 28.82
C THR A 46 -4.56 14.94 28.70
N ALA A 47 -3.68 14.83 27.69
CA ALA A 47 -2.89 13.65 27.46
C ALA A 47 -1.96 13.33 28.64
N ARG A 48 -1.93 12.07 29.04
CA ARG A 48 -1.08 11.54 30.10
C ARG A 48 -0.64 10.11 29.79
N TRP A 49 0.38 9.64 30.45
CA TRP A 49 0.74 8.23 30.40
C TRP A 49 -0.36 7.36 31.00
N ALA A 50 -0.67 6.24 30.34
CA ALA A 50 -1.60 5.25 30.86
C ALA A 50 -1.05 4.61 32.14
N THR A 51 -1.92 4.35 33.08
CA THR A 51 -1.59 3.59 34.30
C THR A 51 -1.39 2.10 33.93
N LYS A 52 -0.67 1.36 34.79
CA LYS A 52 -0.49 -0.09 34.62
C LYS A 52 -1.83 -0.83 34.54
N ALA A 53 -2.84 -0.38 35.27
CA ALA A 53 -4.18 -0.97 35.24
C ALA A 53 -4.89 -0.74 33.90
N GLU A 54 -4.81 0.47 33.36
CA GLU A 54 -5.36 0.79 32.04
C GLU A 54 -4.70 -0.04 30.95
N VAL A 55 -3.34 -0.10 30.93
CA VAL A 55 -2.61 -0.92 29.96
C VAL A 55 -3.01 -2.40 30.05
N LYS A 56 -3.17 -2.96 31.27
CA LYS A 56 -3.56 -4.35 31.47
C LYS A 56 -5.02 -4.63 31.05
N ARG A 57 -5.89 -3.62 31.14
CA ARG A 57 -7.30 -3.73 30.71
C ARG A 57 -7.44 -3.60 29.20
N THR A 58 -6.59 -2.77 28.55
CA THR A 58 -6.71 -2.46 27.13
C THR A 58 -6.00 -3.49 26.24
N PHE A 59 -4.82 -3.97 26.67
CA PHE A 59 -3.97 -4.83 25.85
C PHE A 59 -3.83 -6.22 26.46
N ILE A 60 -3.84 -7.23 25.60
CA ILE A 60 -3.52 -8.60 26.01
C ILE A 60 -1.99 -8.70 26.20
N SER A 61 -1.59 -9.28 27.33
CA SER A 61 -0.18 -9.59 27.65
C SER A 61 0.14 -11.00 27.16
N LEU A 62 0.97 -11.12 26.13
CA LEU A 62 1.34 -12.38 25.50
C LEU A 62 2.85 -12.65 25.67
N PRO A 63 3.29 -13.79 26.23
CA PRO A 63 4.69 -14.20 26.18
C PRO A 63 5.17 -14.22 24.72
N PHE A 64 6.24 -13.46 24.42
CA PHE A 64 6.76 -13.35 23.07
C PHE A 64 7.90 -14.38 22.89
N GLU A 65 7.55 -15.55 22.33
CA GLU A 65 8.44 -16.72 22.25
C GLU A 65 8.60 -17.24 20.80
N PRO A 66 9.17 -16.47 19.86
CA PRO A 66 9.27 -16.86 18.45
C PRO A 66 9.91 -18.23 18.22
N ASP A 67 10.95 -18.58 19.00
CA ASP A 67 11.64 -19.88 18.89
C ASP A 67 10.72 -21.07 19.18
N LYS A 68 9.75 -20.92 20.07
CA LYS A 68 8.74 -21.94 20.37
C LYS A 68 7.63 -21.93 19.33
N TRP A 69 7.13 -20.75 18.96
CA TRP A 69 6.08 -20.60 17.96
C TRP A 69 6.46 -21.26 16.62
N ARG A 70 7.72 -21.09 16.19
CA ARG A 70 8.28 -21.73 14.98
C ARG A 70 8.37 -23.26 15.05
N LYS A 71 8.24 -23.83 16.25
CA LYS A 71 8.15 -25.27 16.48
C LYS A 71 6.70 -25.74 16.69
N GLY A 72 5.73 -24.84 16.61
CA GLY A 72 4.33 -25.13 16.92
C GLY A 72 4.01 -25.19 18.41
N GLU A 73 4.96 -24.74 19.27
CA GLU A 73 4.81 -24.77 20.72
C GLU A 73 4.33 -23.41 21.24
N ASN A 74 3.45 -23.40 22.23
CA ASN A 74 2.95 -22.18 22.93
C ASN A 74 2.44 -21.10 21.97
N LEU A 75 1.71 -21.49 20.91
CA LEU A 75 1.16 -20.55 19.94
C LEU A 75 0.32 -19.47 20.63
N PRO A 76 0.16 -18.29 20.01
CA PRO A 76 -0.60 -17.17 20.57
C PRO A 76 -2.07 -17.54 20.78
N GLN A 77 -2.42 -18.01 21.96
CA GLN A 77 -3.78 -18.41 22.33
C GLN A 77 -4.18 -17.80 23.68
N SER A 78 -5.48 -17.52 23.81
CA SER A 78 -6.09 -17.14 25.09
C SER A 78 -6.22 -18.35 26.02
N SER A 79 -6.55 -18.10 27.28
CA SER A 79 -6.86 -19.17 28.25
C SER A 79 -7.98 -20.10 27.78
N ASN A 80 -8.85 -19.64 26.89
CA ASN A 80 -9.98 -20.41 26.33
C ASN A 80 -9.60 -21.16 25.04
N GLY A 81 -8.33 -21.06 24.57
CA GLY A 81 -7.87 -21.71 23.36
C GLY A 81 -8.08 -20.86 22.07
N ASP A 82 -8.70 -19.68 22.17
CA ASP A 82 -8.89 -18.81 21.02
C ASP A 82 -7.57 -18.19 20.54
N VAL A 83 -7.37 -18.17 19.26
CA VAL A 83 -6.16 -17.58 18.66
C VAL A 83 -6.15 -16.06 18.87
N ILE A 84 -5.05 -15.52 19.41
CA ILE A 84 -4.86 -14.09 19.63
C ILE A 84 -4.38 -13.45 18.32
N GLN A 85 -5.26 -12.71 17.67
CA GLN A 85 -4.97 -11.93 16.45
C GLN A 85 -5.02 -10.42 16.77
N GLY A 86 -4.04 -9.66 16.30
CA GLY A 86 -3.98 -8.22 16.57
C GLY A 86 -2.63 -7.61 16.25
N THR A 87 -2.39 -6.42 16.81
CA THR A 87 -1.16 -5.65 16.60
C THR A 87 -0.34 -5.58 17.88
N VAL A 88 0.94 -5.90 17.80
CA VAL A 88 1.91 -5.67 18.89
C VAL A 88 2.17 -4.17 18.99
N VAL A 89 1.71 -3.55 20.06
CA VAL A 89 1.87 -2.10 20.30
C VAL A 89 3.03 -1.77 21.22
N GLY A 90 3.62 -2.77 21.86
CA GLY A 90 4.77 -2.60 22.74
C GLY A 90 5.19 -3.90 23.42
N CYS A 91 6.21 -3.83 24.26
CA CYS A 91 6.69 -4.98 25.02
C CYS A 91 7.10 -4.60 26.43
N ARG A 92 7.19 -5.61 27.30
CA ARG A 92 7.74 -5.53 28.65
C ARG A 92 8.74 -6.65 28.87
N GLY A 93 9.68 -6.46 29.77
CA GLY A 93 10.73 -7.44 30.06
C GLY A 93 11.85 -7.41 29.01
N SER A 94 12.70 -8.42 29.03
CA SER A 94 13.83 -8.55 28.12
C SER A 94 14.20 -10.04 27.90
N GLY A 95 14.81 -10.36 26.77
CA GLY A 95 15.22 -11.71 26.42
C GLY A 95 14.08 -12.73 26.50
N LYS A 96 14.30 -13.86 27.12
CA LYS A 96 13.31 -14.95 27.27
C LYS A 96 12.08 -14.59 28.13
N LYS A 97 12.09 -13.44 28.81
CA LYS A 97 10.96 -12.95 29.62
C LYS A 97 10.21 -11.80 28.94
N THR A 98 10.40 -11.63 27.64
CA THR A 98 9.68 -10.61 26.87
C THR A 98 8.21 -10.96 26.79
N VAL A 99 7.37 -9.98 27.11
CA VAL A 99 5.90 -10.05 26.99
C VAL A 99 5.47 -8.97 26.03
N ALA A 100 4.85 -9.35 24.94
CA ALA A 100 4.22 -8.44 24.00
C ALA A 100 2.87 -7.94 24.54
N LEU A 101 2.60 -6.66 24.29
CA LEU A 101 1.31 -6.04 24.53
C LEU A 101 0.57 -6.02 23.19
N VAL A 102 -0.52 -6.76 23.07
CA VAL A 102 -1.27 -6.94 21.81
C VAL A 102 -2.61 -6.22 21.91
N ASP A 103 -2.85 -5.34 20.95
CA ASP A 103 -4.17 -4.77 20.68
C ASP A 103 -4.95 -5.73 19.78
N THR A 104 -6.03 -6.30 20.27
CA THR A 104 -6.89 -7.23 19.54
C THR A 104 -8.13 -6.54 18.94
N GLY A 105 -8.25 -5.23 19.11
CA GLY A 105 -9.33 -4.43 18.55
C GLY A 105 -9.31 -4.38 17.01
N ASP A 106 -10.46 -4.10 16.43
CA ASP A 106 -10.57 -3.86 14.98
C ASP A 106 -10.15 -2.39 14.71
N VAL A 107 -8.85 -2.12 14.80
CA VAL A 107 -8.27 -0.76 14.65
C VAL A 107 -7.19 -0.73 13.58
N HIS A 108 -6.96 0.46 13.02
CA HIS A 108 -5.79 0.75 12.20
C HIS A 108 -4.68 1.33 13.07
N THR A 109 -3.45 1.27 12.59
CA THR A 109 -2.27 1.74 13.33
C THR A 109 -1.49 2.72 12.46
N LEU A 110 -1.16 3.87 13.03
CA LEU A 110 -0.21 4.81 12.45
C LEU A 110 1.09 4.78 13.26
N MET A 111 2.17 4.36 12.62
CA MET A 111 3.51 4.36 13.21
C MET A 111 4.35 5.49 12.60
N ILE A 112 4.80 6.40 13.46
CA ILE A 112 5.60 7.54 13.02
C ILE A 112 7.00 7.44 13.64
N GLY A 113 8.01 7.54 12.82
CA GLY A 113 9.39 7.53 13.29
C GLY A 113 10.40 7.90 12.21
N ALA A 114 11.40 8.69 12.56
CA ALA A 114 12.46 9.06 11.64
C ALA A 114 13.22 7.84 11.08
N ALA A 115 14.01 8.03 10.03
CA ALA A 115 14.86 6.99 9.51
C ALA A 115 15.86 6.50 10.58
N GLY A 116 16.15 5.20 10.61
CA GLY A 116 17.13 4.60 11.51
C GLY A 116 16.70 4.38 12.97
N VAL A 117 15.48 4.79 13.37
CA VAL A 117 15.00 4.58 14.77
C VAL A 117 14.56 3.15 15.08
N GLY A 118 14.67 2.23 14.11
CA GLY A 118 14.37 0.82 14.30
C GLY A 118 12.90 0.43 14.11
N LYS A 119 12.12 1.19 13.33
CA LYS A 119 10.71 0.87 13.00
C LYS A 119 10.53 -0.57 12.54
N THR A 120 11.36 -0.99 11.59
CA THR A 120 11.31 -2.36 11.04
C THR A 120 11.67 -3.41 12.10
N ALA A 121 12.77 -3.20 12.83
CA ALA A 121 13.27 -4.19 13.80
C ALA A 121 12.39 -4.32 15.06
N TYR A 122 11.93 -3.19 15.61
CA TYR A 122 11.22 -3.18 16.89
C TYR A 122 9.71 -3.16 16.79
N PHE A 123 9.16 -2.83 15.61
CA PHE A 123 7.72 -2.80 15.41
C PHE A 123 7.27 -3.78 14.31
N LEU A 124 7.81 -3.69 13.09
CA LEU A 124 7.32 -4.50 11.97
C LEU A 124 7.62 -5.99 12.15
N TYR A 125 8.87 -6.37 12.48
CA TYR A 125 9.23 -7.78 12.67
C TYR A 125 8.42 -8.48 13.78
N PRO A 126 8.24 -7.92 14.99
CA PRO A 126 7.38 -8.53 15.99
C PRO A 126 5.93 -8.71 15.54
N ASN A 127 5.42 -7.76 14.75
CA ASN A 127 4.06 -7.84 14.22
C ASN A 127 3.91 -8.91 13.14
N ILE A 128 4.87 -9.03 12.23
CA ILE A 128 4.87 -10.12 11.23
C ILE A 128 5.03 -11.48 11.89
N GLU A 129 5.89 -11.62 12.91
CA GLU A 129 6.04 -12.85 13.67
C GLU A 129 4.73 -13.27 14.35
N LEU A 130 4.04 -12.31 15.00
CA LEU A 130 2.73 -12.56 15.58
C LEU A 130 1.71 -12.94 14.50
N ALA A 131 1.71 -12.25 13.35
CA ALA A 131 0.81 -12.57 12.25
C ALA A 131 1.00 -13.99 11.77
N CYS A 132 2.24 -14.42 11.57
CA CYS A 132 2.58 -15.80 11.19
C CYS A 132 2.12 -16.81 12.25
N ALA A 133 2.43 -16.58 13.52
CA ALA A 133 2.09 -17.50 14.61
C ALA A 133 0.58 -17.59 14.87
N SER A 134 -0.17 -16.52 14.58
CA SER A 134 -1.63 -16.43 14.73
C SER A 134 -2.41 -16.80 13.48
N GLY A 135 -1.75 -17.14 12.38
CA GLY A 135 -2.40 -17.49 11.11
C GLY A 135 -3.13 -16.33 10.42
N MET A 136 -2.75 -15.06 10.70
CA MET A 136 -3.27 -13.90 9.99
C MET A 136 -2.64 -13.79 8.60
N SER A 137 -3.44 -13.60 7.57
CA SER A 137 -2.88 -13.27 6.25
C SER A 137 -2.42 -11.80 6.22
N PHE A 138 -1.33 -11.54 5.51
CA PHE A 138 -0.80 -10.19 5.46
C PHE A 138 -0.12 -9.84 4.14
N ILE A 139 -0.15 -8.54 3.84
CA ILE A 139 0.67 -7.91 2.81
C ILE A 139 1.69 -7.00 3.51
N SER A 140 2.93 -6.98 3.04
CA SER A 140 3.97 -6.09 3.56
C SER A 140 4.72 -5.43 2.42
N THR A 141 4.81 -4.11 2.44
CA THR A 141 5.73 -3.37 1.57
C THR A 141 7.12 -3.37 2.20
N ASP A 142 8.16 -3.40 1.37
CA ASP A 142 9.54 -3.58 1.80
C ASP A 142 10.50 -2.86 0.85
N THR A 143 11.00 -1.71 1.26
CA THR A 143 11.92 -0.92 0.43
C THR A 143 13.33 -1.49 0.37
N LYS A 144 13.73 -2.29 1.36
CA LYS A 144 15.08 -2.88 1.46
C LYS A 144 15.17 -4.33 0.98
N GLY A 145 14.04 -5.01 0.86
CA GLY A 145 13.97 -6.44 0.56
C GLY A 145 14.35 -7.33 1.76
N ASP A 146 14.56 -6.73 2.94
CA ASP A 146 14.97 -7.48 4.13
C ASP A 146 13.82 -8.24 4.77
N VAL A 147 12.62 -7.63 4.76
CA VAL A 147 11.40 -8.25 5.31
C VAL A 147 11.03 -9.47 4.47
N ALA A 148 10.98 -9.33 3.14
CA ALA A 148 10.68 -10.42 2.21
C ALA A 148 11.69 -11.56 2.35
N ARG A 149 13.00 -11.25 2.39
CA ARG A 149 14.06 -12.23 2.51
C ARG A 149 14.01 -13.02 3.81
N ASN A 150 13.82 -12.31 4.93
CA ASN A 150 13.82 -12.92 6.25
C ASN A 150 12.50 -13.64 6.53
N TYR A 151 11.38 -12.93 6.40
CA TYR A 151 10.07 -13.45 6.77
C TYR A 151 9.38 -14.27 5.70
N GLY A 152 9.71 -14.10 4.42
CA GLY A 152 9.22 -14.98 3.37
C GLY A 152 9.64 -16.43 3.63
N THR A 153 10.94 -16.64 3.97
CA THR A 153 11.44 -17.96 4.33
C THR A 153 10.86 -18.47 5.65
N ILE A 154 10.77 -17.62 6.68
CA ILE A 154 10.22 -17.98 7.99
C ILE A 154 8.74 -18.38 7.87
N ALA A 155 7.93 -17.57 7.19
CA ALA A 155 6.50 -17.83 7.00
C ALA A 155 6.25 -19.16 6.28
N LYS A 156 7.00 -19.42 5.20
CA LYS A 156 6.88 -20.66 4.43
C LYS A 156 7.35 -21.88 5.19
N LYS A 157 8.55 -21.81 5.82
CA LYS A 157 9.20 -22.97 6.41
C LYS A 157 8.62 -23.39 7.76
N TYR A 158 8.25 -22.42 8.60
CA TYR A 158 7.86 -22.68 9.99
C TYR A 158 6.36 -22.57 10.26
N TYR A 159 5.63 -21.82 9.41
CA TYR A 159 4.22 -21.52 9.63
C TYR A 159 3.31 -22.02 8.50
N ASP A 160 3.90 -22.62 7.44
CA ASP A 160 3.18 -23.18 6.28
C ASP A 160 2.31 -22.15 5.57
N TYR A 161 2.90 -21.00 5.25
CA TYR A 161 2.26 -19.92 4.49
C TYR A 161 2.41 -20.10 2.98
N ASN A 162 1.37 -19.75 2.26
CA ASN A 162 1.48 -19.40 0.83
C ASN A 162 2.18 -18.04 0.75
N VAL A 163 3.36 -18.00 0.15
CA VAL A 163 4.17 -16.78 0.05
C VAL A 163 4.25 -16.35 -1.40
N SER A 164 3.87 -15.10 -1.67
CA SER A 164 4.04 -14.44 -2.96
C SER A 164 4.95 -13.21 -2.78
N VAL A 165 5.86 -13.02 -3.72
CA VAL A 165 6.81 -11.90 -3.71
C VAL A 165 6.69 -11.13 -5.02
N LEU A 166 6.19 -9.91 -4.94
CA LEU A 166 6.16 -8.96 -6.06
C LEU A 166 7.39 -8.07 -5.94
N ASP A 167 8.43 -8.38 -6.71
CA ASP A 167 9.70 -7.68 -6.65
C ASP A 167 9.79 -6.64 -7.77
N LEU A 168 9.42 -5.38 -7.45
CA LEU A 168 9.52 -4.24 -8.38
C LEU A 168 10.96 -3.74 -8.58
N ARG A 169 11.90 -4.19 -7.73
CA ARG A 169 13.33 -3.94 -7.90
C ARG A 169 13.93 -4.84 -8.97
N ASN A 170 13.51 -6.13 -8.99
CA ASN A 170 13.93 -7.12 -9.94
C ASN A 170 12.71 -7.85 -10.53
N PRO A 171 11.95 -7.21 -11.42
CA PRO A 171 10.67 -7.76 -11.91
C PRO A 171 10.81 -9.12 -12.60
N THR A 172 11.97 -9.43 -13.18
CA THR A 172 12.27 -10.74 -13.80
C THR A 172 12.35 -11.91 -12.80
N ARG A 173 12.43 -11.62 -11.50
CA ARG A 173 12.42 -12.62 -10.41
C ARG A 173 11.16 -12.53 -9.57
N SER A 174 10.25 -11.67 -9.95
CA SER A 174 8.96 -11.47 -9.29
C SER A 174 8.01 -12.61 -9.60
N ASP A 175 7.09 -12.87 -8.70
CA ASP A 175 5.87 -13.57 -9.05
C ASP A 175 5.05 -12.74 -10.03
N GLU A 176 4.27 -13.42 -10.87
CA GLU A 176 3.43 -12.79 -11.89
C GLU A 176 2.24 -12.05 -11.28
N ASN A 177 1.89 -10.89 -11.86
CA ASN A 177 0.70 -10.16 -11.47
C ASN A 177 0.10 -9.34 -12.61
N ASN A 178 -0.81 -9.93 -13.35
CA ASN A 178 -1.56 -9.25 -14.39
C ASN A 178 -2.59 -8.30 -13.77
N ILE A 179 -2.38 -6.99 -13.90
CA ILE A 179 -3.26 -5.96 -13.33
C ILE A 179 -4.68 -5.94 -13.93
N LEU A 180 -4.91 -6.65 -15.04
CA LEU A 180 -6.24 -6.82 -15.65
C LEU A 180 -6.95 -8.09 -15.17
N HIS A 181 -6.35 -8.87 -14.25
CA HIS A 181 -6.86 -10.18 -13.85
C HIS A 181 -8.32 -10.15 -13.38
N LEU A 182 -8.76 -9.11 -12.67
CA LEU A 182 -10.15 -8.99 -12.22
C LEU A 182 -11.13 -8.76 -13.38
N VAL A 183 -10.73 -7.89 -14.31
CA VAL A 183 -11.54 -7.66 -15.51
C VAL A 183 -11.69 -8.95 -16.30
N ASN A 184 -10.58 -9.65 -16.50
CA ASN A 184 -10.53 -10.92 -17.22
C ASN A 184 -11.35 -12.01 -16.50
N LYS A 185 -11.16 -12.18 -15.19
CA LYS A 185 -11.92 -13.15 -14.36
C LYS A 185 -13.42 -12.99 -14.52
N TYR A 186 -13.93 -11.79 -14.32
CA TYR A 186 -15.36 -11.52 -14.37
C TYR A 186 -15.91 -11.51 -15.80
N MET A 187 -15.09 -11.13 -16.78
CA MET A 187 -15.47 -11.25 -18.19
C MET A 187 -15.57 -12.72 -18.61
N ASP A 188 -14.63 -13.59 -18.21
CA ASP A 188 -14.69 -15.02 -18.48
C ASP A 188 -15.94 -15.68 -17.86
N ILE A 189 -16.33 -15.30 -16.64
CA ILE A 189 -17.57 -15.76 -16.01
C ILE A 189 -18.78 -15.33 -16.84
N TYR A 190 -18.84 -14.07 -17.29
CA TYR A 190 -19.91 -13.59 -18.15
C TYR A 190 -19.92 -14.28 -19.52
N LEU A 191 -18.75 -14.52 -20.12
CA LEU A 191 -18.66 -15.18 -21.42
C LEU A 191 -19.09 -16.65 -21.37
N SER A 192 -18.90 -17.32 -20.21
CA SER A 192 -19.37 -18.68 -19.96
C SER A 192 -20.88 -18.77 -19.70
N ASP A 193 -21.45 -17.72 -19.07
CA ASP A 193 -22.89 -17.58 -18.82
C ASP A 193 -23.33 -16.13 -19.10
N LYS A 194 -23.87 -15.90 -20.29
CA LYS A 194 -24.33 -14.57 -20.74
C LYS A 194 -25.50 -14.01 -19.92
N ASN A 195 -26.15 -14.81 -19.09
CA ASN A 195 -27.21 -14.37 -18.19
C ASN A 195 -26.64 -13.79 -16.89
N ASN A 196 -25.36 -14.02 -16.60
CA ASN A 196 -24.70 -13.49 -15.42
C ASN A 196 -24.33 -12.01 -15.59
N LEU A 197 -25.36 -11.14 -15.54
CA LEU A 197 -25.19 -9.70 -15.67
C LEU A 197 -24.38 -9.10 -14.49
N SER A 198 -24.36 -9.77 -13.34
CA SER A 198 -23.54 -9.35 -12.20
C SER A 198 -22.04 -9.45 -12.51
N ALA A 199 -21.62 -10.55 -13.15
CA ALA A 199 -20.23 -10.70 -13.57
C ALA A 199 -19.86 -9.64 -14.62
N LYS A 200 -20.74 -9.39 -15.61
CA LYS A 200 -20.55 -8.33 -16.60
C LYS A 200 -20.35 -6.96 -15.92
N ALA A 201 -21.24 -6.59 -14.99
CA ALA A 201 -21.16 -5.34 -14.27
C ALA A 201 -19.86 -5.21 -13.44
N LYS A 202 -19.39 -6.32 -12.85
CA LYS A 202 -18.10 -6.35 -12.13
C LYS A 202 -16.93 -6.13 -13.08
N ALA A 203 -16.90 -6.78 -14.26
CA ALA A 203 -15.86 -6.55 -15.27
C ALA A 203 -15.83 -5.08 -15.74
N GLU A 204 -16.98 -4.49 -16.06
CA GLU A 204 -17.13 -3.09 -16.43
C GLU A 204 -16.62 -2.15 -15.30
N LYS A 205 -16.98 -2.45 -14.05
CA LYS A 205 -16.54 -1.69 -12.87
C LYS A 205 -15.02 -1.72 -12.71
N TYR A 206 -14.42 -2.92 -12.79
CA TYR A 206 -12.96 -3.05 -12.62
C TYR A 206 -12.18 -2.44 -13.79
N ALA A 207 -12.69 -2.50 -15.01
CA ALA A 207 -12.09 -1.81 -16.15
C ALA A 207 -12.03 -0.28 -15.93
N LYS A 208 -13.14 0.33 -15.45
CA LYS A 208 -13.17 1.76 -15.09
C LYS A 208 -12.20 2.10 -13.96
N ILE A 209 -12.17 1.28 -12.92
CA ILE A 209 -11.29 1.50 -11.77
C ILE A 209 -9.82 1.45 -12.19
N THR A 210 -9.43 0.43 -12.97
CA THR A 210 -8.06 0.29 -13.46
C THR A 210 -7.70 1.46 -14.38
N ALA A 211 -8.58 1.84 -15.31
CA ALA A 211 -8.36 2.98 -16.19
C ALA A 211 -8.19 4.28 -15.40
N LYS A 212 -9.08 4.57 -14.46
CA LYS A 212 -9.00 5.75 -13.59
C LYS A 212 -7.69 5.80 -12.81
N THR A 213 -7.29 4.68 -12.20
CA THR A 213 -6.03 4.61 -11.44
C THR A 213 -4.81 4.87 -12.33
N ILE A 214 -4.79 4.30 -13.54
CA ILE A 214 -3.70 4.49 -14.51
C ILE A 214 -3.64 5.94 -15.00
N ILE A 215 -4.76 6.54 -15.35
CA ILE A 215 -4.79 7.93 -15.83
C ILE A 215 -4.31 8.92 -14.75
N ASN A 216 -4.58 8.63 -13.49
CA ASN A 216 -4.19 9.46 -12.37
C ASN A 216 -2.76 9.20 -11.84
N ILE A 217 -1.99 8.32 -12.46
CA ILE A 217 -0.59 8.07 -12.08
C ILE A 217 0.22 9.37 -12.20
N GLY A 218 0.90 9.76 -11.12
CA GLY A 218 1.86 10.86 -11.09
C GLY A 218 1.29 12.26 -10.85
N ASP A 219 -0.02 12.43 -10.78
CA ASP A 219 -0.63 13.74 -10.51
C ASP A 219 -1.09 13.82 -9.06
N GLY A 220 -0.37 14.56 -8.22
CA GLY A 220 -0.66 14.72 -6.79
C GLY A 220 -2.00 15.39 -6.46
N ASP A 221 -2.54 16.22 -7.36
CA ASP A 221 -3.85 16.88 -7.21
C ASP A 221 -4.71 16.68 -8.45
N ILE A 222 -5.61 15.70 -8.37
CA ILE A 222 -6.57 15.32 -9.43
C ILE A 222 -7.52 16.48 -9.83
N HIS A 223 -7.63 17.50 -9.00
CA HIS A 223 -8.53 18.63 -9.24
C HIS A 223 -7.92 19.79 -10.04
N ASN A 224 -6.64 19.70 -10.44
CA ASN A 224 -5.94 20.83 -11.08
C ASN A 224 -5.65 20.67 -12.57
N TYR A 225 -6.38 19.80 -13.29
CA TYR A 225 -6.21 19.70 -14.75
C TYR A 225 -6.68 20.95 -15.52
N GLY A 226 -7.38 21.87 -14.88
CA GLY A 226 -7.84 23.11 -15.49
C GLY A 226 -8.53 22.88 -16.83
N GLN A 227 -8.06 23.55 -17.87
CA GLN A 227 -8.59 23.41 -19.25
C GLN A 227 -8.32 22.04 -19.89
N ASN A 228 -7.43 21.21 -19.32
CA ASN A 228 -7.09 19.90 -19.84
C ASN A 228 -7.95 18.75 -19.25
N ALA A 229 -8.83 19.04 -18.29
CA ALA A 229 -9.66 18.02 -17.62
C ALA A 229 -10.40 17.12 -18.63
N PHE A 230 -10.93 17.68 -19.70
CA PHE A 230 -11.59 16.93 -20.75
C PHE A 230 -10.73 15.81 -21.34
N PHE A 231 -9.43 16.07 -21.58
CA PHE A 231 -8.55 15.08 -22.21
C PHE A 231 -8.27 13.89 -21.26
N TYR A 232 -8.17 14.15 -19.97
CA TYR A 232 -7.98 13.09 -18.97
C TYR A 232 -9.25 12.27 -18.76
N ASP A 233 -10.41 12.91 -18.64
CA ASP A 233 -11.70 12.20 -18.50
C ASP A 233 -12.01 11.36 -19.75
N ALA A 234 -11.76 11.90 -20.93
CA ALA A 234 -11.96 11.17 -22.18
C ALA A 234 -10.93 10.03 -22.35
N ALA A 235 -9.69 10.22 -21.88
CA ALA A 235 -8.67 9.17 -21.89
C ALA A 235 -9.00 8.03 -20.91
N GLU A 236 -9.57 8.34 -19.72
CA GLU A 236 -10.08 7.34 -18.79
C GLU A 236 -11.16 6.48 -19.45
N GLY A 237 -12.15 7.11 -20.09
CA GLY A 237 -13.23 6.41 -20.78
C GLY A 237 -12.72 5.55 -21.96
N LEU A 238 -11.79 6.09 -22.74
CA LEU A 238 -11.13 5.36 -23.83
C LEU A 238 -10.37 4.13 -23.30
N LEU A 239 -9.55 4.31 -22.27
CA LEU A 239 -8.76 3.24 -21.68
C LEU A 239 -9.65 2.14 -21.11
N ALA A 240 -10.70 2.49 -20.37
CA ALA A 240 -11.69 1.53 -19.86
C ALA A 240 -12.39 0.76 -21.00
N SER A 241 -12.70 1.44 -22.09
CA SER A 241 -13.28 0.83 -23.30
C SER A 241 -12.35 -0.20 -23.91
N VAL A 242 -11.07 0.15 -24.13
CA VAL A 242 -10.07 -0.75 -24.73
C VAL A 242 -9.77 -1.93 -23.82
N ILE A 243 -9.69 -1.74 -22.51
CA ILE A 243 -9.54 -2.82 -21.52
C ILE A 243 -10.70 -3.80 -21.62
N LEU A 244 -11.94 -3.33 -21.71
CA LEU A 244 -13.13 -4.20 -21.87
C LEU A 244 -13.11 -4.97 -23.18
N LEU A 245 -12.78 -4.30 -24.30
CA LEU A 245 -12.67 -4.95 -25.60
C LEU A 245 -11.63 -6.06 -25.58
N LEU A 246 -10.47 -5.79 -24.99
CA LEU A 246 -9.42 -6.79 -24.89
C LEU A 246 -9.84 -7.97 -24.02
N ALA A 247 -10.52 -7.72 -22.90
CA ALA A 247 -11.03 -8.77 -22.03
C ALA A 247 -12.14 -9.63 -22.70
N GLU A 248 -12.97 -9.02 -23.56
CA GLU A 248 -14.08 -9.71 -24.20
C GLU A 248 -13.68 -10.47 -25.49
N PHE A 249 -12.79 -9.90 -26.30
CA PHE A 249 -12.46 -10.38 -27.64
C PHE A 249 -11.02 -10.83 -27.81
N GLY A 250 -10.10 -10.48 -26.91
CA GLY A 250 -8.70 -10.88 -26.99
C GLY A 250 -8.47 -12.32 -26.57
N ASP A 251 -7.43 -12.93 -27.08
CA ASP A 251 -6.98 -14.24 -26.63
C ASP A 251 -6.47 -14.18 -25.19
N LYS A 252 -6.61 -15.26 -24.42
CA LYS A 252 -6.27 -15.27 -22.99
C LYS A 252 -4.86 -14.79 -22.70
N ASN A 253 -3.89 -15.12 -23.54
CA ASN A 253 -2.50 -14.75 -23.40
C ASN A 253 -2.20 -13.29 -23.80
N GLU A 254 -3.18 -12.60 -24.40
CA GLU A 254 -3.04 -11.21 -24.85
C GLU A 254 -3.75 -10.21 -23.93
N ARG A 255 -4.50 -10.70 -22.92
CA ARG A 255 -5.32 -9.86 -22.03
C ARG A 255 -4.50 -9.24 -20.91
N HIS A 256 -3.54 -8.38 -21.26
CA HIS A 256 -2.65 -7.68 -20.33
C HIS A 256 -2.40 -6.23 -20.76
N ILE A 257 -1.78 -5.44 -19.88
CA ILE A 257 -1.66 -4.00 -20.06
C ILE A 257 -0.82 -3.58 -21.27
N VAL A 258 0.20 -4.35 -21.64
CA VAL A 258 1.03 -4.07 -22.83
C VAL A 258 0.21 -4.23 -24.11
N SER A 259 -0.70 -5.21 -24.17
CA SER A 259 -1.63 -5.36 -25.31
C SER A 259 -2.61 -4.19 -25.38
N VAL A 260 -3.03 -3.63 -24.25
CA VAL A 260 -3.85 -2.41 -24.23
C VAL A 260 -3.09 -1.25 -24.88
N PHE A 261 -1.81 -1.07 -24.52
CA PHE A 261 -0.97 -0.04 -25.16
C PHE A 261 -0.87 -0.24 -26.67
N LYS A 262 -0.50 -1.46 -27.12
CA LYS A 262 -0.38 -1.78 -28.54
C LYS A 262 -1.70 -1.58 -29.28
N LEU A 263 -2.81 -2.03 -28.71
CA LEU A 263 -4.13 -1.87 -29.32
C LEU A 263 -4.49 -0.37 -29.47
N ILE A 264 -4.26 0.47 -28.48
CA ILE A 264 -4.49 1.93 -28.61
C ILE A 264 -3.60 2.49 -29.71
N GLN A 265 -2.34 2.11 -29.79
CA GLN A 265 -1.39 2.56 -30.83
C GLN A 265 -1.87 2.16 -32.23
N ASP A 266 -2.33 0.93 -32.44
CA ASP A 266 -2.83 0.44 -33.71
C ASP A 266 -4.16 1.13 -34.10
N LEU A 267 -5.01 1.43 -33.13
CA LEU A 267 -6.27 2.13 -33.34
C LEU A 267 -6.13 3.60 -33.74
N LEU A 268 -4.94 4.21 -33.49
CA LEU A 268 -4.55 5.55 -33.98
C LEU A 268 -4.31 5.57 -35.50
N ALA A 269 -3.95 4.45 -36.10
CA ALA A 269 -3.69 4.39 -37.53
C ALA A 269 -4.94 4.77 -38.33
N LYS A 270 -4.74 5.46 -39.45
CA LYS A 270 -5.81 5.91 -40.33
C LYS A 270 -5.96 4.95 -41.49
N TYR A 271 -7.20 4.73 -41.88
CA TYR A 271 -7.56 4.01 -43.10
C TYR A 271 -8.45 4.90 -43.96
N GLN A 272 -8.38 4.73 -45.25
CA GLN A 272 -9.21 5.43 -46.23
C GLN A 272 -10.07 4.40 -46.96
N PRO A 273 -11.39 4.36 -46.66
CA PRO A 273 -12.30 3.33 -47.25
C PRO A 273 -12.50 3.53 -48.75
N ASP A 274 -12.37 4.76 -49.23
CA ASP A 274 -12.49 5.17 -50.63
C ASP A 274 -11.47 6.30 -50.88
N PRO A 275 -10.80 6.35 -52.05
CA PRO A 275 -9.90 7.43 -52.42
C PRO A 275 -10.50 8.83 -52.31
N LYS A 276 -11.82 8.97 -52.40
CA LYS A 276 -12.57 10.23 -52.28
C LYS A 276 -13.07 10.51 -50.84
N ALA A 277 -13.03 9.54 -49.94
CA ALA A 277 -13.49 9.71 -48.57
C ALA A 277 -12.38 10.28 -47.69
N LYS A 278 -12.76 11.01 -46.62
CA LYS A 278 -11.79 11.44 -45.62
C LYS A 278 -11.21 10.22 -44.87
N PRO A 279 -9.90 10.19 -44.60
CA PRO A 279 -9.30 9.15 -43.78
C PRO A 279 -9.97 9.10 -42.40
N LYS A 280 -10.27 7.90 -41.90
CA LYS A 280 -10.84 7.65 -40.57
C LYS A 280 -9.87 6.82 -39.73
N MET A 281 -9.91 6.97 -38.42
CA MET A 281 -9.13 6.11 -37.52
C MET A 281 -9.71 4.69 -37.45
N TYR A 282 -8.85 3.70 -37.28
CA TYR A 282 -9.28 2.31 -37.05
C TYR A 282 -10.15 2.18 -35.80
N PHE A 283 -9.95 3.05 -34.81
CA PHE A 283 -10.79 3.13 -33.61
C PHE A 283 -12.28 3.32 -33.97
N SER A 284 -12.60 4.29 -34.81
CA SER A 284 -13.98 4.52 -35.25
C SER A 284 -14.54 3.29 -35.98
N LYS A 285 -13.72 2.67 -36.86
CA LYS A 285 -14.11 1.46 -37.58
C LYS A 285 -14.40 0.27 -36.66
N LEU A 286 -13.61 0.10 -35.59
CA LEU A 286 -13.84 -0.94 -34.59
C LEU A 286 -15.15 -0.69 -33.83
N MET A 287 -15.37 0.56 -33.39
CA MET A 287 -16.59 0.94 -32.68
C MET A 287 -17.85 0.82 -33.52
N ASP A 288 -17.77 1.09 -34.82
CA ASP A 288 -18.90 0.94 -35.75
C ASP A 288 -19.37 -0.52 -35.89
N LYS A 289 -18.48 -1.50 -35.64
CA LYS A 289 -18.81 -2.93 -35.67
C LYS A 289 -19.55 -3.43 -34.42
N LEU A 290 -19.51 -2.67 -33.35
CA LEU A 290 -20.15 -3.04 -32.08
C LEU A 290 -21.62 -2.62 -32.07
N PRO A 291 -22.51 -3.37 -31.39
CA PRO A 291 -23.89 -2.96 -31.15
C PRO A 291 -23.95 -1.57 -30.46
N SER A 292 -25.06 -0.83 -30.68
CA SER A 292 -25.25 0.50 -30.05
C SER A 292 -25.22 0.47 -28.54
N GLU A 293 -25.70 -0.64 -27.94
CA GLU A 293 -25.79 -0.86 -26.50
C GLU A 293 -24.49 -1.34 -25.88
N HIS A 294 -23.44 -1.56 -26.67
CA HIS A 294 -22.19 -2.09 -26.18
C HIS A 294 -21.47 -1.10 -25.24
N LYS A 295 -21.13 -1.53 -24.01
CA LYS A 295 -20.55 -0.66 -22.99
C LYS A 295 -19.22 -0.02 -23.38
N ALA A 296 -18.37 -0.72 -24.13
CA ALA A 296 -17.14 -0.14 -24.65
C ALA A 296 -17.40 1.11 -25.50
N LYS A 297 -18.47 1.09 -26.31
CA LYS A 297 -18.92 2.26 -27.10
C LYS A 297 -19.32 3.45 -26.24
N TRP A 298 -20.07 3.19 -25.17
CA TRP A 298 -20.52 4.21 -24.24
C TRP A 298 -19.37 4.82 -23.46
N LEU A 299 -18.42 3.98 -23.00
CA LEU A 299 -17.24 4.44 -22.28
C LEU A 299 -16.34 5.32 -23.15
N ALA A 300 -16.18 4.97 -24.41
CA ALA A 300 -15.41 5.75 -25.37
C ALA A 300 -16.20 6.98 -25.91
N GLY A 301 -17.41 7.21 -25.48
CA GLY A 301 -18.31 8.21 -26.08
C GLY A 301 -17.73 9.61 -26.18
N ALA A 302 -17.03 10.09 -25.13
CA ALA A 302 -16.38 11.39 -25.16
C ALA A 302 -15.29 11.47 -26.24
N ALA A 303 -14.46 10.43 -26.36
CA ALA A 303 -13.43 10.33 -27.38
C ALA A 303 -14.03 10.20 -28.79
N LEU A 304 -15.07 9.38 -28.96
CA LEU A 304 -15.73 9.15 -30.27
C LEU A 304 -16.42 10.38 -30.85
N ASN A 305 -16.95 11.23 -29.97
CA ASN A 305 -17.65 12.46 -30.38
C ASN A 305 -16.71 13.69 -30.47
N ALA A 306 -15.44 13.53 -30.18
CA ALA A 306 -14.45 14.60 -30.32
C ALA A 306 -14.00 14.79 -31.77
N SER A 307 -13.44 15.96 -32.09
CA SER A 307 -12.76 16.17 -33.36
C SER A 307 -11.56 15.22 -33.52
N ASP A 308 -11.13 14.93 -34.73
CA ASP A 308 -9.95 14.08 -35.01
C ASP A 308 -8.71 14.54 -34.22
N GLN A 309 -8.52 15.86 -34.11
CA GLN A 309 -7.38 16.43 -33.36
C GLN A 309 -7.52 16.21 -31.85
N SER A 310 -8.73 16.39 -31.32
CA SER A 310 -8.99 16.12 -29.89
C SER A 310 -8.89 14.63 -29.58
N MET A 311 -9.34 13.75 -30.46
CA MET A 311 -9.19 12.30 -30.34
C MET A 311 -7.71 11.90 -30.28
N LEU A 312 -6.85 12.47 -31.15
CA LEU A 312 -5.40 12.24 -31.08
C LEU A 312 -4.82 12.67 -29.73
N SER A 313 -5.24 13.80 -29.18
CA SER A 313 -4.79 14.28 -27.89
C SER A 313 -5.24 13.34 -26.75
N VAL A 314 -6.49 12.86 -26.79
CA VAL A 314 -7.03 11.87 -25.81
C VAL A 314 -6.21 10.57 -25.86
N MET A 315 -5.97 10.03 -27.06
CA MET A 315 -5.19 8.79 -27.22
C MET A 315 -3.72 8.97 -26.79
N SER A 316 -3.13 10.11 -27.13
CA SER A 316 -1.76 10.45 -26.68
C SER A 316 -1.67 10.56 -25.16
N THR A 317 -2.68 11.11 -24.50
CA THR A 317 -2.78 11.16 -23.03
C THR A 317 -2.81 9.75 -22.45
N ALA A 318 -3.66 8.86 -22.97
CA ALA A 318 -3.74 7.47 -22.53
C ALA A 318 -2.39 6.73 -22.74
N LEU A 319 -1.76 6.85 -23.90
CA LEU A 319 -0.47 6.23 -24.20
C LEU A 319 0.64 6.75 -23.29
N SER A 320 0.67 8.06 -23.01
CA SER A 320 1.65 8.66 -22.10
C SER A 320 1.58 8.04 -20.69
N ARG A 321 0.38 7.78 -20.18
CA ARG A 321 0.20 7.11 -18.88
C ARG A 321 0.58 5.63 -18.94
N LEU A 322 0.31 4.96 -20.03
CA LEU A 322 0.67 3.55 -20.22
C LEU A 322 2.18 3.33 -20.42
N ASN A 323 2.95 4.35 -20.80
CA ASN A 323 4.41 4.26 -20.95
C ASN A 323 5.09 3.77 -19.65
N SER A 324 4.52 4.07 -18.49
CA SER A 324 5.05 3.62 -17.20
C SER A 324 5.09 2.10 -17.04
N PHE A 325 4.34 1.36 -17.87
CA PHE A 325 4.29 -0.11 -17.87
C PHE A 325 5.20 -0.76 -18.92
N LEU A 326 5.81 0.05 -19.81
CA LEU A 326 6.62 -0.43 -20.93
C LEU A 326 8.10 -0.53 -20.54
N ASP A 327 8.37 -1.32 -19.55
CA ASP A 327 9.70 -1.72 -19.11
C ASP A 327 9.81 -3.23 -19.34
N SER A 328 10.79 -3.67 -20.12
CA SER A 328 10.93 -5.09 -20.51
C SER A 328 11.02 -6.05 -19.32
N GLU A 329 11.53 -5.58 -18.18
CA GLU A 329 11.54 -6.36 -16.94
C GLU A 329 10.14 -6.38 -16.29
N LEU A 330 9.44 -5.24 -16.25
CA LEU A 330 8.11 -5.12 -15.69
C LEU A 330 7.09 -5.91 -16.51
N GLU A 331 7.24 -5.95 -17.83
CA GLU A 331 6.41 -6.76 -18.73
C GLU A 331 6.40 -8.24 -18.36
N GLN A 332 7.55 -8.80 -17.88
CA GLN A 332 7.64 -10.19 -17.45
C GLN A 332 6.70 -10.47 -16.26
N MET A 333 6.53 -9.50 -15.37
CA MET A 333 5.61 -9.63 -14.25
C MET A 333 4.14 -9.43 -14.66
N LEU A 334 3.86 -8.57 -15.64
CA LEU A 334 2.51 -8.08 -15.94
C LEU A 334 1.77 -8.86 -17.03
N CYS A 335 2.50 -9.57 -17.92
CA CYS A 335 1.91 -10.13 -19.15
C CYS A 335 1.42 -11.57 -19.04
N PHE A 336 1.70 -12.25 -17.93
CA PHE A 336 1.35 -13.65 -17.76
C PHE A 336 0.19 -13.85 -16.79
N GLY A 337 0.39 -14.67 -15.78
CA GLY A 337 -0.62 -15.00 -14.80
C GLY A 337 -0.77 -13.99 -13.67
N THR A 338 -1.37 -14.45 -12.59
CA THR A 338 -1.48 -13.73 -11.33
C THR A 338 -1.26 -14.71 -10.20
N ALA A 339 -0.19 -14.54 -9.45
CA ALA A 339 0.13 -15.36 -8.29
C ALA A 339 -0.74 -15.00 -7.07
N ILE A 340 -1.34 -13.81 -7.07
CA ILE A 340 -2.19 -13.33 -5.99
C ILE A 340 -3.63 -13.71 -6.26
N ASP A 341 -4.17 -14.59 -5.44
CA ASP A 341 -5.59 -14.94 -5.37
C ASP A 341 -6.17 -14.43 -4.05
N ALA A 342 -7.08 -13.47 -4.11
CA ALA A 342 -7.66 -12.84 -2.93
C ALA A 342 -8.50 -13.80 -2.10
N GLU A 343 -9.19 -14.77 -2.71
CA GLU A 343 -9.98 -15.77 -2.01
C GLU A 343 -9.06 -16.69 -1.20
N LYS A 344 -7.99 -17.19 -1.82
CA LYS A 344 -6.95 -17.96 -1.15
C LYS A 344 -6.28 -17.15 -0.04
N PHE A 345 -5.97 -15.88 -0.33
CA PHE A 345 -5.39 -14.96 0.65
C PHE A 345 -6.25 -14.74 1.89
N CYS A 346 -7.57 -14.70 1.74
CA CYS A 346 -8.50 -14.53 2.87
C CYS A 346 -8.78 -15.82 3.65
N ASN A 347 -8.73 -16.98 2.99
CA ASN A 347 -9.16 -18.26 3.57
C ASN A 347 -8.01 -19.13 4.03
N GLU A 348 -6.81 -18.93 3.50
CA GLU A 348 -5.58 -19.68 3.83
C GLU A 348 -4.52 -18.74 4.40
N LYS A 349 -3.56 -19.29 5.14
CA LYS A 349 -2.40 -18.54 5.63
C LYS A 349 -1.59 -18.05 4.44
N SER A 350 -1.61 -16.76 4.17
CA SER A 350 -0.96 -16.17 3.00
C SER A 350 -0.19 -14.91 3.35
N ALA A 351 0.98 -14.77 2.75
CA ALA A 351 1.85 -13.61 2.91
C ALA A 351 2.25 -13.06 1.54
N ILE A 352 2.00 -11.78 1.31
CA ILE A 352 2.39 -11.08 0.10
C ILE A 352 3.44 -10.04 0.48
N PHE A 353 4.60 -10.09 -0.15
CA PHE A 353 5.64 -9.09 0.00
C PHE A 353 5.77 -8.29 -1.29
N ILE A 354 5.76 -6.96 -1.18
CA ILE A 354 6.01 -6.04 -2.28
C ILE A 354 7.35 -5.39 -2.04
N VAL A 355 8.37 -5.79 -2.80
CA VAL A 355 9.72 -5.26 -2.71
C VAL A 355 9.86 -4.07 -3.66
N LEU A 356 10.32 -2.95 -3.12
CA LEU A 356 10.42 -1.65 -3.79
C LEU A 356 11.87 -1.26 -4.01
N PRO A 357 12.25 -0.64 -5.15
CA PRO A 357 13.56 -0.03 -5.31
C PRO A 357 13.67 1.25 -4.46
N GLU A 358 14.75 1.41 -3.68
CA GLU A 358 14.97 2.62 -2.86
C GLU A 358 15.32 3.84 -3.75
N GLU A 359 16.07 3.60 -4.81
CA GLU A 359 16.63 4.61 -5.70
C GLU A 359 15.68 5.06 -6.82
N ASP A 360 14.65 4.27 -7.14
CA ASP A 360 13.73 4.51 -8.25
C ASP A 360 12.27 4.43 -7.80
N THR A 361 11.65 5.57 -7.63
CA THR A 361 10.22 5.66 -7.24
C THR A 361 9.27 5.57 -8.43
N SER A 362 9.78 5.45 -9.66
CA SER A 362 8.94 5.42 -10.88
C SER A 362 7.94 4.26 -10.90
N LYS A 363 8.28 3.14 -10.25
CA LYS A 363 7.43 1.95 -10.15
C LYS A 363 6.48 1.94 -8.93
N TYR A 364 6.53 2.95 -8.04
CA TYR A 364 5.73 2.98 -6.81
C TYR A 364 4.22 3.07 -7.05
N PHE A 365 3.79 3.58 -8.21
CA PHE A 365 2.38 3.55 -8.58
C PHE A 365 1.78 2.13 -8.61
N MET A 366 2.61 1.12 -8.91
CA MET A 366 2.20 -0.28 -8.88
C MET A 366 1.74 -0.72 -7.50
N VAL A 367 2.40 -0.23 -6.43
CA VAL A 367 2.01 -0.56 -5.04
C VAL A 367 0.60 -0.06 -4.75
N SER A 368 0.34 1.20 -5.11
CA SER A 368 -0.98 1.80 -4.90
C SER A 368 -2.07 1.05 -5.66
N LEU A 369 -1.79 0.65 -6.91
CA LEU A 369 -2.69 -0.14 -7.74
C LEU A 369 -2.95 -1.52 -7.13
N LEU A 370 -1.89 -2.23 -6.73
CA LEU A 370 -1.97 -3.57 -6.13
C LEU A 370 -2.74 -3.58 -4.81
N ILE A 371 -2.41 -2.66 -3.90
CA ILE A 371 -3.10 -2.54 -2.61
C ILE A 371 -4.58 -2.25 -2.83
N GLN A 372 -4.90 -1.33 -3.75
CA GLN A 372 -6.27 -0.97 -4.05
C GLN A 372 -7.07 -2.15 -4.63
N GLN A 373 -6.48 -2.89 -5.59
CA GLN A 373 -7.11 -4.04 -6.20
C GLN A 373 -7.37 -5.14 -5.16
N LEU A 374 -6.34 -5.55 -4.44
CA LEU A 374 -6.45 -6.60 -3.42
C LEU A 374 -7.47 -6.21 -2.34
N TYR A 375 -7.41 -4.98 -1.84
CA TYR A 375 -8.37 -4.51 -0.84
C TYR A 375 -9.83 -4.63 -1.32
N ARG A 376 -10.12 -4.27 -2.56
CA ARG A 376 -11.47 -4.34 -3.12
C ARG A 376 -11.97 -5.78 -3.26
N GLU A 377 -11.10 -6.71 -3.65
CA GLU A 377 -11.44 -8.14 -3.67
C GLU A 377 -11.73 -8.66 -2.26
N ILE A 378 -10.90 -8.31 -1.30
CA ILE A 378 -11.08 -8.69 0.10
C ILE A 378 -12.42 -8.17 0.65
N LEU A 379 -12.85 -6.96 0.27
CA LEU A 379 -14.16 -6.44 0.65
C LEU A 379 -15.31 -7.29 0.11
N VAL A 380 -15.23 -7.72 -1.17
CA VAL A 380 -16.25 -8.59 -1.77
C VAL A 380 -16.32 -9.91 -1.03
N ILE A 381 -15.17 -10.52 -0.73
CA ILE A 381 -15.09 -11.78 0.03
C ILE A 381 -15.65 -11.60 1.45
N ALA A 382 -15.36 -10.50 2.12
CA ALA A 382 -15.92 -10.21 3.43
C ALA A 382 -17.45 -10.08 3.37
N ASP A 383 -17.99 -9.39 2.38
CA ASP A 383 -19.43 -9.23 2.19
C ASP A 383 -20.13 -10.58 1.91
N GLU A 384 -19.52 -11.45 1.09
CA GLU A 384 -19.99 -12.81 0.83
C GLU A 384 -19.94 -13.70 2.09
N ASN A 385 -19.02 -13.43 3.02
CA ASN A 385 -18.91 -14.10 4.33
C ASN A 385 -19.76 -13.45 5.44
N GLY A 386 -20.81 -12.73 5.10
CA GLY A 386 -21.72 -12.10 6.08
C GLY A 386 -21.19 -10.80 6.66
N GLY A 387 -20.34 -10.09 5.91
CA GLY A 387 -19.83 -8.76 6.24
C GLY A 387 -18.50 -8.75 7.00
N LYS A 388 -17.91 -9.91 7.29
CA LYS A 388 -16.68 -10.01 8.07
C LYS A 388 -15.80 -11.19 7.64
N LEU A 389 -14.49 -11.00 7.57
CA LEU A 389 -13.55 -12.08 7.30
C LEU A 389 -13.47 -13.07 8.46
N LYS A 390 -13.18 -14.34 8.16
CA LYS A 390 -12.93 -15.38 9.17
C LYS A 390 -11.69 -15.03 9.99
N ASN A 391 -10.57 -14.82 9.32
CA ASN A 391 -9.30 -14.41 9.89
C ASN A 391 -9.04 -12.92 9.67
N ARG A 392 -8.26 -12.31 10.56
CA ARG A 392 -7.80 -10.93 10.38
C ARG A 392 -6.79 -10.87 9.21
N VAL A 393 -6.92 -9.83 8.40
CA VAL A 393 -5.99 -9.49 7.34
C VAL A 393 -5.24 -8.22 7.71
N MET A 394 -3.91 -8.24 7.57
CA MET A 394 -3.03 -7.13 7.92
C MET A 394 -2.38 -6.52 6.68
N PHE A 395 -2.43 -5.21 6.56
CA PHE A 395 -1.67 -4.43 5.57
C PHE A 395 -0.56 -3.70 6.29
N TYR A 396 0.66 -4.21 6.23
CA TYR A 396 1.86 -3.56 6.76
C TYR A 396 2.46 -2.69 5.65
N CYS A 397 2.12 -1.41 5.64
CA CYS A 397 2.57 -0.45 4.63
C CYS A 397 3.77 0.33 5.16
N ASP A 398 4.98 -0.26 5.03
CA ASP A 398 6.22 0.46 5.34
C ASP A 398 6.46 1.53 4.27
N GLU A 399 6.94 2.69 4.68
CA GLU A 399 7.11 3.89 3.85
C GLU A 399 5.81 4.36 3.17
N PHE A 400 4.64 4.20 3.85
CA PHE A 400 3.33 4.56 3.31
C PHE A 400 3.25 6.00 2.79
N GLY A 401 4.00 6.92 3.41
CA GLY A 401 4.05 8.32 2.98
C GLY A 401 4.79 8.56 1.66
N THR A 402 5.52 7.58 1.12
CA THR A 402 6.24 7.70 -0.16
C THR A 402 5.45 7.15 -1.34
N PHE A 403 4.37 6.40 -1.09
CA PHE A 403 3.54 5.86 -2.16
C PHE A 403 2.73 6.98 -2.81
N PRO A 404 2.52 6.93 -4.14
CA PRO A 404 1.49 7.75 -4.77
C PRO A 404 0.14 7.52 -4.11
N LYS A 405 -0.70 8.54 -4.12
CA LYS A 405 -2.04 8.47 -3.53
C LYS A 405 -2.77 7.18 -3.92
N ILE A 406 -3.19 6.42 -2.91
CA ILE A 406 -4.08 5.27 -3.10
C ILE A 406 -5.50 5.82 -3.25
N GLU A 407 -6.09 5.67 -4.42
CA GLU A 407 -7.45 6.13 -4.69
C GLU A 407 -8.45 5.42 -3.78
N GLY A 408 -9.17 6.20 -2.97
CA GLY A 408 -10.12 5.69 -1.99
C GLY A 408 -9.48 5.21 -0.68
N ALA A 409 -8.26 5.62 -0.34
CA ALA A 409 -7.59 5.29 0.93
C ALA A 409 -8.47 5.61 2.15
N GLU A 410 -9.16 6.76 2.16
CA GLU A 410 -10.10 7.14 3.23
C GLU A 410 -11.17 6.07 3.46
N SER A 411 -11.74 5.54 2.36
CA SER A 411 -12.70 4.43 2.44
C SER A 411 -12.05 3.14 2.98
N MET A 412 -10.77 2.90 2.68
CA MET A 412 -10.04 1.74 3.21
C MET A 412 -9.93 1.83 4.74
N PHE A 413 -9.57 3.01 5.26
CA PHE A 413 -9.47 3.23 6.70
C PHE A 413 -10.83 3.22 7.40
N SER A 414 -11.91 3.65 6.77
CA SER A 414 -13.23 3.64 7.38
C SER A 414 -13.91 2.26 7.32
N ALA A 415 -13.94 1.62 6.16
CA ALA A 415 -14.69 0.38 5.93
C ALA A 415 -13.94 -0.89 6.38
N GLY A 416 -12.60 -0.88 6.43
CA GLY A 416 -11.78 -2.04 6.75
C GLY A 416 -12.01 -2.58 8.16
N ARG A 417 -12.18 -1.70 9.14
CA ARG A 417 -12.33 -2.06 10.57
C ARG A 417 -13.42 -3.09 10.80
N SER A 418 -14.62 -2.82 10.34
CA SER A 418 -15.78 -3.71 10.56
C SER A 418 -15.60 -5.10 9.92
N ARG A 419 -14.70 -5.25 8.98
CA ARG A 419 -14.44 -6.46 8.21
C ARG A 419 -13.21 -7.27 8.65
N LYS A 420 -12.60 -6.93 9.80
CA LYS A 420 -11.32 -7.48 10.30
C LYS A 420 -10.12 -7.20 9.36
N ILE A 421 -10.12 -6.09 8.66
CA ILE A 421 -8.98 -5.63 7.89
C ILE A 421 -8.29 -4.55 8.71
N SER A 422 -7.01 -4.73 9.03
CA SER A 422 -6.20 -3.76 9.76
C SER A 422 -5.08 -3.22 8.87
N ILE A 423 -4.97 -1.90 8.80
CA ILE A 423 -3.93 -1.21 8.06
C ILE A 423 -2.95 -0.63 9.05
N VAL A 424 -1.69 -0.93 8.87
CA VAL A 424 -0.57 -0.40 9.64
C VAL A 424 0.23 0.50 8.70
N ALA A 425 -0.02 1.79 8.77
CA ALA A 425 0.69 2.79 8.00
C ALA A 425 1.95 3.22 8.76
N ILE A 426 3.13 3.02 8.16
CA ILE A 426 4.41 3.41 8.74
C ILE A 426 4.96 4.57 7.93
N ILE A 427 5.20 5.71 8.59
CA ILE A 427 5.67 6.95 7.95
C ILE A 427 6.87 7.54 8.71
N GLN A 428 7.60 8.41 8.05
CA GLN A 428 8.69 9.15 8.67
C GLN A 428 8.24 10.49 9.26
N SER A 429 7.27 11.14 8.61
CA SER A 429 6.71 12.41 9.06
C SER A 429 5.31 12.65 8.49
N PHE A 430 4.54 13.52 9.12
CA PHE A 430 3.24 13.96 8.60
C PHE A 430 3.34 14.72 7.27
N ALA A 431 4.47 15.39 7.01
CA ALA A 431 4.69 16.12 5.76
C ALA A 431 4.59 15.19 4.52
N GLN A 432 4.97 13.91 4.65
CA GLN A 432 4.81 12.93 3.58
C GLN A 432 3.33 12.66 3.28
N LEU A 433 2.49 12.57 4.31
CA LEU A 433 1.04 12.40 4.11
C LEU A 433 0.42 13.66 3.50
N GLU A 434 0.80 14.85 3.98
CA GLU A 434 0.30 16.11 3.44
C GLU A 434 0.64 16.27 1.96
N GLN A 435 1.84 15.85 1.54
CA GLN A 435 2.27 15.89 0.15
C GLN A 435 1.39 15.01 -0.76
N ASN A 436 1.02 13.80 -0.31
CA ASN A 436 0.29 12.83 -1.14
C ASN A 436 -1.23 12.92 -1.01
N TYR A 437 -1.74 13.32 0.16
CA TYR A 437 -3.17 13.31 0.46
C TYR A 437 -3.75 14.70 0.75
N GLY A 438 -2.91 15.75 0.76
CA GLY A 438 -3.29 17.11 1.13
C GLY A 438 -3.56 17.26 2.64
N LYS A 439 -3.84 18.51 3.05
CA LYS A 439 -4.12 18.80 4.49
C LYS A 439 -5.33 18.06 5.02
N GLN A 440 -6.39 17.95 4.22
CA GLN A 440 -7.62 17.25 4.61
C GLN A 440 -7.46 15.75 4.74
N GLY A 441 -6.57 15.15 3.94
CA GLY A 441 -6.28 13.71 4.03
C GLY A 441 -5.36 13.33 5.19
N MET A 442 -4.82 14.32 5.90
CA MET A 442 -3.98 14.13 7.08
C MET A 442 -4.81 14.11 8.38
N GLU A 443 -6.00 14.72 8.41
CA GLU A 443 -6.95 14.71 9.52
C GLU A 443 -7.78 13.41 9.58
#